data_fb40ecf69b71e2106a7971a85a09e8cc
#
_entry.id   fb40ecf69b71e2106a7971a85a09e8cc
#
_cell.length_a   1.000
_cell.length_b   1.000
_cell.length_c   1.000
_cell.angle_alpha   90.00
_cell.angle_beta   90.00
_cell.angle_gamma   90.00
#
_symmetry.space_group_name_H-M   'P 1'
#
loop_
_entity.id
_entity.type
_entity.pdbx_description
1 polymer ?
#
loop_
_entity_poly.entity_id
_entity_poly.type
_entity_poly.pdbx_seq_one_letter_code
_entity_poly.pdbx_strand_id
1 'polypeptide(L)'
;ALAVSDVRYTYGRKAGDTLSGVSFSVREHEIVGLVGANGCGKTTLGKLIAGLYRPSGGRITLFGKPQNPKQLQKQVLFILQEAEFQFFTNSVLHELQYGHTVTPEFEAKTETLLKSMDMWDCRDRHPFSLSGGQMQRLTLMMAYLSDKPIVILDEPTAGQDAESLARCAELICEMRKEKTVLIITHDLELIADACDYCIGLSDGRAETEFPVHSERDLQAVRQYMEHFHPSDVPAKKQHQERFHPVTKLLYWLALLVV
;
A
#
# COMPACT_ATOMS: atom_id res chain seq x y z
N ALA A 1 -6.60 -12.23 8.74
CA ALA A 1 -7.51 -11.33 8.02
C ALA A 1 -7.51 -11.59 6.52
N LEU A 2 -6.34 -11.68 5.90
CA LEU A 2 -6.14 -11.85 4.46
C LEU A 2 -5.51 -13.21 4.16
N ALA A 3 -6.02 -13.95 3.17
CA ALA A 3 -5.35 -15.11 2.59
C ALA A 3 -5.36 -15.00 1.07
N VAL A 4 -4.20 -15.15 0.49
CA VAL A 4 -3.94 -15.24 -0.94
C VAL A 4 -3.60 -16.69 -1.26
N SER A 5 -4.30 -17.34 -2.22
CA SER A 5 -4.14 -18.76 -2.51
C SER A 5 -4.00 -18.98 -4.01
N ASP A 6 -2.82 -19.42 -4.44
CA ASP A 6 -2.46 -19.72 -5.83
C ASP A 6 -2.84 -18.61 -6.82
N VAL A 7 -2.68 -17.35 -6.41
CA VAL A 7 -3.07 -16.19 -7.22
C VAL A 7 -2.12 -16.04 -8.40
N ARG A 8 -2.71 -16.00 -9.60
CA ARG A 8 -2.03 -15.86 -10.89
C ARG A 8 -2.53 -14.63 -11.62
N TYR A 9 -1.64 -13.99 -12.37
CA TYR A 9 -2.00 -12.82 -13.16
C TYR A 9 -1.05 -12.59 -14.33
N THR A 10 -1.62 -12.17 -15.46
CA THR A 10 -0.90 -11.83 -16.69
C THR A 10 -1.51 -10.56 -17.29
N TYR A 11 -0.69 -9.56 -17.66
CA TYR A 11 -1.16 -8.30 -18.25
C TYR A 11 -1.71 -8.42 -19.67
N GLY A 12 -1.52 -9.54 -20.35
CA GLY A 12 -2.03 -9.77 -21.70
C GLY A 12 -1.68 -11.13 -22.26
N ARG A 13 -2.37 -11.57 -23.30
CA ARG A 13 -2.24 -12.92 -23.88
C ARG A 13 -0.83 -13.28 -24.38
N LYS A 14 0.06 -12.28 -24.60
CA LYS A 14 1.43 -12.47 -25.10
C LYS A 14 2.51 -12.18 -24.06
N ALA A 15 2.13 -11.65 -22.90
CA ALA A 15 3.07 -11.42 -21.79
C ALA A 15 3.16 -12.69 -20.95
N GLY A 16 4.35 -13.06 -20.50
CA GLY A 16 4.51 -14.14 -19.51
C GLY A 16 3.78 -13.79 -18.20
N ASP A 17 3.58 -14.79 -17.35
CA ASP A 17 2.91 -14.60 -16.07
C ASP A 17 3.68 -13.56 -15.22
N THR A 18 2.96 -12.54 -14.75
CA THR A 18 3.48 -11.56 -13.80
C THR A 18 3.44 -12.13 -12.39
N LEU A 19 2.39 -12.91 -12.08
CA LEU A 19 2.25 -13.67 -10.84
C LEU A 19 1.93 -15.13 -11.21
N SER A 20 2.69 -16.06 -10.63
CA SER A 20 2.73 -17.49 -11.03
C SER A 20 2.29 -18.43 -9.90
N GLY A 21 1.27 -18.03 -9.11
CA GLY A 21 0.75 -18.86 -8.03
C GLY A 21 1.19 -18.38 -6.64
N VAL A 22 1.00 -17.10 -6.38
CA VAL A 22 1.30 -16.48 -5.07
C VAL A 22 0.37 -17.02 -3.99
N SER A 23 0.96 -17.47 -2.87
CA SER A 23 0.20 -17.97 -1.71
C SER A 23 0.85 -17.48 -0.42
N PHE A 24 0.09 -16.82 0.45
CA PHE A 24 0.46 -16.41 1.80
C PHE A 24 -0.77 -16.03 2.61
N SER A 25 -0.59 -15.81 3.90
CA SER A 25 -1.66 -15.33 4.79
C SER A 25 -1.15 -14.27 5.75
N VAL A 26 -2.02 -13.31 6.10
CA VAL A 26 -1.76 -12.25 7.08
C VAL A 26 -2.87 -12.29 8.11
N ARG A 27 -2.50 -12.24 9.40
CA ARG A 27 -3.47 -12.21 10.51
C ARG A 27 -4.07 -10.81 10.66
N GLU A 28 -5.12 -10.73 11.45
CA GLU A 28 -5.72 -9.43 11.80
C GLU A 28 -4.74 -8.61 12.63
N HIS A 29 -4.73 -7.30 12.33
CA HIS A 29 -3.92 -6.33 13.07
C HIS A 29 -2.39 -6.53 12.95
N GLU A 30 -1.92 -7.31 11.96
CA GLU A 30 -0.50 -7.38 11.60
C GLU A 30 -0.13 -6.29 10.58
N ILE A 31 1.12 -5.83 10.67
CA ILE A 31 1.78 -4.98 9.67
C ILE A 31 2.84 -5.82 8.99
N VAL A 32 2.67 -6.06 7.70
CA VAL A 32 3.51 -6.99 6.94
C VAL A 32 4.18 -6.29 5.77
N GLY A 33 5.51 -6.40 5.68
CA GLY A 33 6.28 -5.93 4.54
C GLY A 33 6.19 -6.88 3.35
N LEU A 34 6.01 -6.36 2.15
CA LEU A 34 6.14 -7.11 0.89
C LEU A 34 7.39 -6.62 0.17
N VAL A 35 8.43 -7.44 0.16
CA VAL A 35 9.76 -7.11 -0.35
C VAL A 35 10.12 -7.95 -1.58
N GLY A 36 11.06 -7.46 -2.40
CA GLY A 36 11.54 -8.15 -3.59
C GLY A 36 11.99 -7.19 -4.67
N ALA A 37 12.55 -7.70 -5.75
CA ALA A 37 13.09 -6.92 -6.86
C ALA A 37 12.04 -6.02 -7.53
N ASN A 38 12.52 -4.96 -8.18
CA ASN A 38 11.66 -4.13 -9.03
C ASN A 38 11.11 -4.97 -10.20
N GLY A 39 9.81 -4.88 -10.42
CA GLY A 39 9.14 -5.62 -11.49
C GLY A 39 8.75 -7.07 -11.15
N CYS A 40 9.05 -7.59 -9.94
CA CYS A 40 8.65 -8.94 -9.53
C CYS A 40 7.14 -9.12 -9.26
N GLY A 41 6.35 -8.04 -9.31
CA GLY A 41 4.89 -8.09 -9.21
C GLY A 41 4.27 -7.58 -7.90
N LYS A 42 5.03 -6.92 -7.00
CA LYS A 42 4.53 -6.40 -5.71
C LYS A 42 3.30 -5.49 -5.85
N THR A 43 3.43 -4.42 -6.62
CA THR A 43 2.31 -3.48 -6.90
C THR A 43 1.14 -4.18 -7.61
N THR A 44 1.42 -5.11 -8.53
CA THR A 44 0.39 -5.93 -9.19
C THR A 44 -0.39 -6.78 -8.20
N LEU A 45 0.33 -7.42 -7.27
CA LEU A 45 -0.29 -8.19 -6.19
C LEU A 45 -1.15 -7.30 -5.28
N GLY A 46 -0.65 -6.13 -4.89
CA GLY A 46 -1.42 -5.13 -4.14
C GLY A 46 -2.70 -4.72 -4.86
N LYS A 47 -2.63 -4.42 -6.17
CA LYS A 47 -3.80 -4.08 -7.01
C LYS A 47 -4.82 -5.23 -7.09
N LEU A 48 -4.38 -6.48 -7.11
CA LEU A 48 -5.27 -7.66 -7.08
C LEU A 48 -5.96 -7.81 -5.73
N ILE A 49 -5.22 -7.65 -4.62
CA ILE A 49 -5.77 -7.72 -3.26
C ILE A 49 -6.77 -6.59 -3.03
N ALA A 50 -6.52 -5.40 -3.59
CA ALA A 50 -7.45 -4.28 -3.55
C ALA A 50 -8.66 -4.44 -4.51
N GLY A 51 -8.70 -5.49 -5.34
CA GLY A 51 -9.78 -5.71 -6.29
C GLY A 51 -9.76 -4.76 -7.49
N LEU A 52 -8.65 -4.03 -7.71
CA LEU A 52 -8.46 -3.16 -8.88
C LEU A 52 -8.22 -3.98 -10.15
N TYR A 53 -7.63 -5.16 -9.98
CA TYR A 53 -7.46 -6.15 -11.04
C TYR A 53 -8.18 -7.45 -10.65
N ARG A 54 -8.50 -8.25 -11.67
CA ARG A 54 -9.08 -9.58 -11.48
C ARG A 54 -8.01 -10.63 -11.71
N PRO A 55 -7.76 -11.54 -10.75
CA PRO A 55 -6.80 -12.63 -10.95
C PRO A 55 -7.25 -13.55 -12.10
N SER A 56 -6.28 -14.08 -12.84
CA SER A 56 -6.51 -15.11 -13.88
C SER A 56 -6.70 -16.51 -13.29
N GLY A 57 -6.22 -16.73 -12.06
CA GLY A 57 -6.37 -17.98 -11.30
C GLY A 57 -6.18 -17.72 -9.81
N GLY A 58 -6.53 -18.73 -9.01
CA GLY A 58 -6.47 -18.64 -7.56
C GLY A 58 -7.61 -17.84 -6.94
N ARG A 59 -7.45 -17.48 -5.67
CA ARG A 59 -8.47 -16.74 -4.92
C ARG A 59 -7.87 -15.87 -3.83
N ILE A 60 -8.59 -14.80 -3.48
CA ILE A 60 -8.31 -13.92 -2.34
C ILE A 60 -9.46 -14.05 -1.35
N THR A 61 -9.11 -14.27 -0.10
CA THR A 61 -10.05 -14.50 1.00
C THR A 61 -9.83 -13.43 2.07
N LEU A 62 -10.88 -12.76 2.50
CA LEU A 62 -10.86 -11.85 3.64
C LEU A 62 -11.75 -12.38 4.75
N PHE A 63 -11.24 -12.38 5.99
CA PHE A 63 -11.98 -12.84 7.17
C PHE A 63 -12.62 -14.23 6.98
N GLY A 64 -11.87 -15.15 6.36
CA GLY A 64 -12.31 -16.52 6.07
C GLY A 64 -13.28 -16.68 4.89
N LYS A 65 -13.65 -15.60 4.19
CA LYS A 65 -14.61 -15.64 3.08
C LYS A 65 -13.93 -15.27 1.76
N PRO A 66 -14.04 -16.09 0.70
CA PRO A 66 -13.58 -15.72 -0.64
C PRO A 66 -14.28 -14.44 -1.12
N GLN A 67 -13.52 -13.55 -1.75
CA GLN A 67 -14.00 -12.24 -2.18
C GLN A 67 -13.90 -12.10 -3.71
N ASN A 68 -14.89 -11.46 -4.30
CA ASN A 68 -14.77 -10.96 -5.66
C ASN A 68 -14.18 -9.53 -5.68
N PRO A 69 -13.73 -9.00 -6.84
CA PRO A 69 -13.12 -7.69 -6.91
C PRO A 69 -13.95 -6.55 -6.29
N LYS A 70 -15.26 -6.52 -6.50
CA LYS A 70 -16.14 -5.48 -5.94
C LYS A 70 -16.22 -5.55 -4.41
N GLN A 71 -16.16 -6.75 -3.84
CA GLN A 71 -16.15 -6.95 -2.39
C GLN A 71 -14.80 -6.55 -1.78
N LEU A 72 -13.69 -6.84 -2.49
CA LEU A 72 -12.35 -6.39 -2.09
C LEU A 72 -12.27 -4.87 -2.05
N GLN A 73 -12.74 -4.16 -3.08
CA GLN A 73 -12.76 -2.69 -3.14
C GLN A 73 -13.48 -2.05 -1.95
N LYS A 74 -14.49 -2.70 -1.38
CA LYS A 74 -15.20 -2.21 -0.19
C LYS A 74 -14.40 -2.36 1.10
N GLN A 75 -13.46 -3.28 1.18
CA GLN A 75 -12.78 -3.67 2.40
C GLN A 75 -11.28 -3.37 2.39
N VAL A 76 -10.70 -3.07 1.23
CA VAL A 76 -9.27 -2.82 1.06
C VAL A 76 -9.06 -1.41 0.53
N LEU A 77 -8.23 -0.63 1.20
CA LEU A 77 -7.69 0.62 0.68
C LEU A 77 -6.31 0.35 0.08
N PHE A 78 -6.04 0.87 -1.10
CA PHE A 78 -4.73 0.82 -1.72
C PHE A 78 -4.20 2.23 -1.93
N ILE A 79 -3.14 2.58 -1.23
CA ILE A 79 -2.41 3.84 -1.42
C ILE A 79 -1.33 3.63 -2.46
N LEU A 80 -1.40 4.40 -3.53
CA LEU A 80 -0.46 4.34 -4.66
C LEU A 80 0.84 5.07 -4.32
N GLN A 81 1.94 4.66 -4.94
CA GLN A 81 3.22 5.36 -4.88
C GLN A 81 3.10 6.81 -5.38
N GLU A 82 2.36 7.05 -6.47
CA GLU A 82 2.08 8.39 -6.98
C GLU A 82 0.89 9.01 -6.24
N ALA A 83 1.18 9.74 -5.16
CA ALA A 83 0.20 10.36 -4.27
C ALA A 83 -0.78 11.31 -5.01
N GLU A 84 -0.29 12.05 -6.01
CA GLU A 84 -1.09 13.03 -6.77
C GLU A 84 -2.31 12.47 -7.48
N PHE A 85 -2.33 11.16 -7.78
CA PHE A 85 -3.48 10.54 -8.43
C PHE A 85 -4.64 10.21 -7.48
N GLN A 86 -4.52 10.54 -6.20
CA GLN A 86 -5.47 10.16 -5.17
C GLN A 86 -6.26 11.34 -4.59
N PHE A 87 -5.93 12.58 -4.98
CA PHE A 87 -6.57 13.78 -4.43
C PHE A 87 -7.71 14.27 -5.32
N PHE A 88 -8.82 14.68 -4.68
CA PHE A 88 -10.08 15.05 -5.33
C PHE A 88 -10.61 16.41 -4.91
N THR A 89 -10.16 16.92 -3.77
CA THR A 89 -10.72 18.13 -3.18
C THR A 89 -9.78 19.31 -3.34
N ASN A 90 -10.23 20.48 -2.90
CA ASN A 90 -9.51 21.73 -3.06
C ASN A 90 -8.65 22.12 -1.85
N SER A 91 -8.69 21.36 -0.76
CA SER A 91 -7.83 21.58 0.39
C SER A 91 -7.46 20.28 1.11
N VAL A 92 -6.34 20.28 1.81
CA VAL A 92 -5.87 19.16 2.64
C VAL A 92 -6.94 18.73 3.65
N LEU A 93 -7.56 19.69 4.32
CA LEU A 93 -8.60 19.39 5.31
C LEU A 93 -9.81 18.72 4.67
N HIS A 94 -10.29 19.23 3.52
CA HIS A 94 -11.41 18.61 2.82
C HIS A 94 -11.06 17.23 2.29
N GLU A 95 -9.78 16.98 1.89
CA GLU A 95 -9.33 15.65 1.49
C GLU A 95 -9.45 14.63 2.63
N LEU A 96 -9.07 15.01 3.84
CA LEU A 96 -9.19 14.16 5.02
C LEU A 96 -10.66 13.95 5.47
N GLN A 97 -11.53 14.89 5.16
CA GLN A 97 -12.97 14.80 5.48
C GLN A 97 -13.78 14.07 4.41
N TYR A 98 -13.19 13.88 3.24
CA TYR A 98 -13.90 13.33 2.10
C TYR A 98 -14.36 11.87 2.35
N GLY A 99 -15.67 11.63 2.17
CA GLY A 99 -16.27 10.32 2.42
C GLY A 99 -16.58 10.00 3.89
N HIS A 100 -16.30 10.93 4.82
CA HIS A 100 -16.57 10.75 6.24
C HIS A 100 -17.75 11.60 6.72
N THR A 101 -18.44 11.13 7.76
CA THR A 101 -19.36 11.96 8.52
C THR A 101 -18.55 12.85 9.46
N VAL A 102 -18.55 14.16 9.21
CA VAL A 102 -17.78 15.11 10.00
C VAL A 102 -18.54 15.39 11.31
N THR A 103 -18.05 14.78 12.40
CA THR A 103 -18.52 15.03 13.75
C THR A 103 -17.47 15.83 14.53
N PRO A 104 -17.81 16.47 15.68
CA PRO A 104 -16.82 17.15 16.51
C PRO A 104 -15.64 16.26 16.92
N GLU A 105 -15.89 14.96 17.16
CA GLU A 105 -14.85 13.98 17.49
C GLU A 105 -13.93 13.71 16.30
N PHE A 106 -14.51 13.61 15.08
CA PHE A 106 -13.75 13.43 13.84
C PHE A 106 -12.90 14.67 13.53
N GLU A 107 -13.45 15.88 13.73
CA GLU A 107 -12.70 17.13 13.58
C GLU A 107 -11.51 17.21 14.54
N ALA A 108 -11.72 16.89 15.83
CA ALA A 108 -10.66 16.85 16.83
C ALA A 108 -9.58 15.80 16.49
N LYS A 109 -9.98 14.61 16.02
CA LYS A 109 -9.06 13.57 15.55
C LYS A 109 -8.24 14.05 14.36
N THR A 110 -8.88 14.69 13.38
CA THR A 110 -8.23 15.22 12.17
C THR A 110 -7.26 16.36 12.51
N GLU A 111 -7.64 17.26 13.40
CA GLU A 111 -6.75 18.34 13.89
C GLU A 111 -5.51 17.78 14.57
N THR A 112 -5.68 16.82 15.47
CA THR A 112 -4.58 16.14 16.18
C THR A 112 -3.65 15.46 15.19
N LEU A 113 -4.20 14.77 14.21
CA LEU A 113 -3.47 14.08 13.16
C LEU A 113 -2.67 15.04 12.27
N LEU A 114 -3.27 16.15 11.85
CA LEU A 114 -2.58 17.21 11.08
C LEU A 114 -1.40 17.80 11.85
N LYS A 115 -1.55 17.99 13.16
CA LYS A 115 -0.47 18.51 14.02
C LYS A 115 0.64 17.48 14.18
N SER A 116 0.33 16.22 14.45
CA SER A 116 1.35 15.15 14.62
C SER A 116 2.17 14.92 13.36
N MET A 117 1.55 15.09 12.18
CA MET A 117 2.20 14.92 10.88
C MET A 117 2.85 16.21 10.33
N ASP A 118 2.92 17.28 11.15
CA ASP A 118 3.46 18.60 10.74
C ASP A 118 2.79 19.14 9.45
N MET A 119 1.46 19.04 9.41
CA MET A 119 0.64 19.43 8.26
C MET A 119 -0.44 20.48 8.60
N TRP A 120 -0.51 20.94 9.87
CA TRP A 120 -1.56 21.86 10.32
C TRP A 120 -1.58 23.18 9.54
N ASP A 121 -0.42 23.74 9.27
CA ASP A 121 -0.30 25.03 8.53
C ASP A 121 -0.61 24.88 7.03
N CYS A 122 -0.67 23.64 6.55
CA CYS A 122 -1.03 23.32 5.17
C CYS A 122 -2.50 22.95 4.98
N ARG A 123 -3.33 22.91 6.05
CA ARG A 123 -4.70 22.36 6.02
C ARG A 123 -5.62 23.02 4.99
N ASP A 124 -5.44 24.33 4.73
CA ASP A 124 -6.25 25.11 3.78
C ASP A 124 -5.65 25.14 2.38
N ARG A 125 -4.45 24.56 2.18
CA ARG A 125 -3.76 24.55 0.89
C ARG A 125 -4.34 23.47 -0.01
N HIS A 126 -4.28 23.74 -1.32
CA HIS A 126 -4.63 22.74 -2.33
C HIS A 126 -3.61 21.59 -2.30
N PRO A 127 -4.04 20.29 -2.33
CA PRO A 127 -3.13 19.14 -2.29
C PRO A 127 -1.99 19.21 -3.30
N PHE A 128 -2.25 19.64 -4.52
CA PHE A 128 -1.22 19.80 -5.57
C PHE A 128 -0.23 20.95 -5.34
N SER A 129 -0.42 21.78 -4.30
CA SER A 129 0.56 22.80 -3.90
C SER A 129 1.54 22.32 -2.83
N LEU A 130 1.38 21.08 -2.38
CA LEU A 130 2.23 20.44 -1.38
C LEU A 130 3.53 19.95 -2.00
N SER A 131 4.58 19.79 -1.19
CA SER A 131 5.78 19.04 -1.58
C SER A 131 5.45 17.54 -1.73
N GLY A 132 6.29 16.78 -2.43
CA GLY A 132 6.12 15.33 -2.56
C GLY A 132 5.99 14.63 -1.20
N GLY A 133 6.85 14.96 -0.23
CA GLY A 133 6.77 14.42 1.12
C GLY A 133 5.49 14.81 1.87
N GLN A 134 4.99 16.05 1.69
CA GLN A 134 3.72 16.45 2.26
C GLN A 134 2.53 15.69 1.62
N MET A 135 2.58 15.45 0.30
CA MET A 135 1.57 14.64 -0.38
C MET A 135 1.55 13.19 0.15
N GLN A 136 2.72 12.58 0.36
CA GLN A 136 2.81 11.24 0.95
C GLN A 136 2.24 11.21 2.37
N ARG A 137 2.56 12.18 3.22
CA ARG A 137 1.97 12.28 4.55
C ARG A 137 0.45 12.43 4.50
N LEU A 138 -0.07 13.22 3.56
CA LEU A 138 -1.52 13.36 3.36
C LEU A 138 -2.17 12.01 3.02
N THR A 139 -1.59 11.22 2.11
CA THR A 139 -2.15 9.89 1.77
C THR A 139 -2.12 8.91 2.94
N LEU A 140 -1.08 8.97 3.80
CA LEU A 140 -1.04 8.18 5.02
C LEU A 140 -2.12 8.59 6.03
N MET A 141 -2.37 9.89 6.19
CA MET A 141 -3.46 10.39 7.03
C MET A 141 -4.83 9.93 6.50
N MET A 142 -5.05 9.95 5.17
CA MET A 142 -6.26 9.40 4.56
C MET A 142 -6.41 7.91 4.85
N ALA A 143 -5.31 7.14 4.77
CA ALA A 143 -5.31 5.71 5.09
C ALA A 143 -5.63 5.45 6.57
N TYR A 144 -5.10 6.26 7.48
CA TYR A 144 -5.39 6.18 8.92
C TYR A 144 -6.86 6.44 9.24
N LEU A 145 -7.45 7.46 8.61
CA LEU A 145 -8.85 7.85 8.83
C LEU A 145 -9.86 6.92 8.13
N SER A 146 -9.45 6.17 7.12
CA SER A 146 -10.33 5.25 6.38
C SER A 146 -10.97 4.20 7.27
N ASP A 147 -12.24 3.86 7.03
CA ASP A 147 -12.95 2.78 7.72
C ASP A 147 -12.63 1.37 7.19
N LYS A 148 -11.80 1.27 6.14
CA LYS A 148 -11.46 -0.01 5.55
C LYS A 148 -10.52 -0.82 6.46
N PRO A 149 -10.85 -2.10 6.74
CA PRO A 149 -10.09 -2.92 7.69
C PRO A 149 -8.73 -3.38 7.16
N ILE A 150 -8.49 -3.30 5.85
CA ILE A 150 -7.21 -3.66 5.24
C ILE A 150 -6.68 -2.47 4.46
N VAL A 151 -5.43 -2.14 4.69
CA VAL A 151 -4.71 -1.05 4.01
C VAL A 151 -3.47 -1.61 3.33
N ILE A 152 -3.25 -1.23 2.08
CA ILE A 152 -2.04 -1.53 1.34
C ILE A 152 -1.36 -0.20 1.02
N LEU A 153 -0.09 -0.07 1.40
CA LEU A 153 0.73 1.10 1.18
C LEU A 153 1.84 0.76 0.18
N ASP A 154 1.90 1.45 -0.95
CA ASP A 154 2.94 1.25 -1.96
C ASP A 154 3.96 2.38 -1.87
N GLU A 155 5.17 2.08 -1.37
CA GLU A 155 6.29 3.00 -1.11
C GLU A 155 5.88 4.25 -0.30
N PRO A 156 5.29 4.10 0.91
CA PRO A 156 4.66 5.20 1.64
C PRO A 156 5.64 6.25 2.18
N THR A 157 6.94 5.96 2.24
CA THR A 157 7.99 6.85 2.77
C THR A 157 8.95 7.38 1.71
N ALA A 158 8.65 7.14 0.43
CA ALA A 158 9.52 7.59 -0.66
C ALA A 158 9.75 9.11 -0.62
N GLY A 159 11.03 9.52 -0.57
CA GLY A 159 11.42 10.93 -0.55
C GLY A 159 11.17 11.68 0.77
N GLN A 160 10.95 10.96 1.88
CA GLN A 160 10.90 11.53 3.23
C GLN A 160 12.31 11.71 3.80
N ASP A 161 12.50 12.73 4.65
CA ASP A 161 13.64 12.81 5.55
C ASP A 161 13.45 11.89 6.77
N ALA A 162 14.50 11.68 7.56
CA ALA A 162 14.49 10.74 8.68
C ALA A 162 13.41 11.09 9.74
N GLU A 163 13.20 12.38 10.03
CA GLU A 163 12.19 12.81 11.01
C GLU A 163 10.77 12.56 10.49
N SER A 164 10.51 12.84 9.23
CA SER A 164 9.23 12.56 8.58
C SER A 164 8.97 11.05 8.44
N LEU A 165 10.02 10.26 8.17
CA LEU A 165 9.93 8.81 8.12
C LEU A 165 9.50 8.24 9.48
N ALA A 166 10.12 8.67 10.57
CA ALA A 166 9.75 8.24 11.93
C ALA A 166 8.27 8.54 12.23
N ARG A 167 7.78 9.74 11.93
CA ARG A 167 6.36 10.09 12.10
C ARG A 167 5.43 9.21 11.25
N CYS A 168 5.84 8.89 10.00
CA CYS A 168 5.09 7.99 9.14
C CYS A 168 5.04 6.57 9.73
N ALA A 169 6.16 6.04 10.24
CA ALA A 169 6.23 4.75 10.87
C ALA A 169 5.35 4.69 12.14
N GLU A 170 5.38 5.72 12.99
CA GLU A 170 4.51 5.82 14.16
C GLU A 170 3.03 5.78 13.76
N LEU A 171 2.62 6.54 12.73
CA LEU A 171 1.23 6.55 12.26
C LEU A 171 0.81 5.18 11.70
N ILE A 172 1.70 4.50 10.96
CA ILE A 172 1.46 3.15 10.45
C ILE A 172 1.32 2.15 11.62
N CYS A 173 2.16 2.24 12.64
CA CYS A 173 2.04 1.43 13.86
C CYS A 173 0.71 1.65 14.59
N GLU A 174 0.22 2.89 14.63
CA GLU A 174 -1.09 3.21 15.20
C GLU A 174 -2.26 2.55 14.43
N MET A 175 -2.14 2.39 13.09
CA MET A 175 -3.15 1.70 12.28
C MET A 175 -3.38 0.26 12.74
N ARG A 176 -2.39 -0.41 13.33
CA ARG A 176 -2.49 -1.79 13.85
C ARG A 176 -3.67 -1.97 14.83
N LYS A 177 -4.07 -0.93 15.55
CA LYS A 177 -5.17 -1.03 16.53
C LYS A 177 -6.50 -1.40 15.89
N GLU A 178 -6.71 -1.03 14.62
CA GLU A 178 -7.98 -1.19 13.92
C GLU A 178 -7.85 -1.86 12.55
N LYS A 179 -6.65 -1.96 12.00
CA LYS A 179 -6.41 -2.35 10.59
C LYS A 179 -5.30 -3.40 10.47
N THR A 180 -5.38 -4.17 9.41
CA THR A 180 -4.27 -5.00 8.91
C THR A 180 -3.59 -4.22 7.79
N VAL A 181 -2.25 -4.09 7.85
CA VAL A 181 -1.50 -3.27 6.91
C VAL A 181 -0.51 -4.12 6.12
N LEU A 182 -0.50 -3.97 4.80
CA LEU A 182 0.51 -4.53 3.91
C LEU A 182 1.33 -3.39 3.32
N ILE A 183 2.64 -3.38 3.54
CA ILE A 183 3.55 -2.33 3.08
C ILE A 183 4.43 -2.90 1.97
N ILE A 184 4.32 -2.35 0.77
CA ILE A 184 5.26 -2.60 -0.33
C ILE A 184 6.36 -1.56 -0.20
N THR A 185 7.57 -1.97 0.12
CA THR A 185 8.69 -1.04 0.29
C THR A 185 10.05 -1.72 0.13
N HIS A 186 11.06 -0.89 -0.14
CA HIS A 186 12.47 -1.25 -0.07
C HIS A 186 13.20 -0.52 1.08
N ASP A 187 12.48 0.25 1.88
CA ASP A 187 13.00 1.02 3.00
C ASP A 187 13.14 0.14 4.24
N LEU A 188 14.40 -0.16 4.62
CA LEU A 188 14.72 -1.02 5.76
C LEU A 188 14.43 -0.36 7.11
N GLU A 189 14.48 0.97 7.21
CA GLU A 189 14.14 1.68 8.44
C GLU A 189 12.64 1.54 8.70
N LEU A 190 11.80 1.78 7.69
CA LEU A 190 10.37 1.55 7.81
C LEU A 190 10.02 0.11 8.16
N ILE A 191 10.72 -0.86 7.54
CA ILE A 191 10.53 -2.29 7.85
C ILE A 191 10.85 -2.57 9.32
N ALA A 192 11.99 -2.06 9.79
CA ALA A 192 12.43 -2.26 11.17
C ALA A 192 11.49 -1.64 12.19
N ASP A 193 10.97 -0.45 11.90
CA ASP A 193 10.17 0.32 12.84
C ASP A 193 8.69 -0.11 12.87
N ALA A 194 8.15 -0.61 11.75
CA ALA A 194 6.72 -0.83 11.63
C ALA A 194 6.30 -2.29 11.41
N CYS A 195 7.09 -3.12 10.71
CA CYS A 195 6.64 -4.45 10.29
C CYS A 195 6.81 -5.52 11.38
N ASP A 196 5.88 -6.48 11.41
CA ASP A 196 5.99 -7.69 12.23
C ASP A 196 6.87 -8.74 11.55
N TYR A 197 6.79 -8.83 10.24
CA TYR A 197 7.61 -9.68 9.37
C TYR A 197 7.51 -9.20 7.93
N CYS A 198 8.34 -9.74 7.03
CA CYS A 198 8.27 -9.50 5.61
C CYS A 198 7.98 -10.77 4.82
N ILE A 199 7.29 -10.61 3.69
CA ILE A 199 7.09 -11.65 2.67
C ILE A 199 7.95 -11.29 1.46
N GLY A 200 8.85 -12.20 1.08
CA GLY A 200 9.69 -12.09 -0.11
C GLY A 200 8.92 -12.51 -1.36
N LEU A 201 8.86 -11.64 -2.36
CA LEU A 201 8.29 -11.94 -3.67
C LEU A 201 9.40 -12.00 -4.72
N SER A 202 9.52 -13.15 -5.41
CA SER A 202 10.45 -13.36 -6.51
C SER A 202 9.76 -14.11 -7.65
N ASP A 203 10.04 -13.73 -8.90
CA ASP A 203 9.49 -14.37 -10.10
C ASP A 203 7.98 -14.63 -10.07
N GLY A 204 7.24 -13.68 -9.47
CA GLY A 204 5.80 -13.77 -9.33
C GLY A 204 5.31 -14.81 -8.33
N ARG A 205 6.15 -15.22 -7.35
CA ARG A 205 5.82 -16.15 -6.27
C ARG A 205 6.22 -15.59 -4.92
N ALA A 206 5.45 -15.91 -3.89
CA ALA A 206 5.88 -15.71 -2.52
C ALA A 206 6.79 -16.87 -2.12
N GLU A 207 8.04 -16.59 -1.76
CA GLU A 207 9.04 -17.63 -1.55
C GLU A 207 9.40 -17.81 -0.08
N THR A 208 9.49 -16.73 0.67
CA THR A 208 10.05 -16.75 2.03
C THR A 208 9.36 -15.71 2.92
N GLU A 209 9.17 -16.07 4.18
CA GLU A 209 8.82 -15.13 5.24
C GLU A 209 10.07 -14.81 6.05
N PHE A 210 10.31 -13.53 6.32
CA PHE A 210 11.43 -13.02 7.09
C PHE A 210 10.93 -12.40 8.39
N PRO A 211 11.36 -12.87 9.57
CA PRO A 211 11.16 -12.10 10.79
C PRO A 211 11.96 -10.79 10.72
N VAL A 212 11.57 -9.77 11.50
CA VAL A 212 12.24 -8.46 11.52
C VAL A 212 12.54 -7.98 12.95
N HIS A 213 12.76 -8.94 13.87
CA HIS A 213 12.91 -8.64 15.28
C HIS A 213 14.37 -8.44 15.73
N SER A 214 15.32 -8.68 14.84
CA SER A 214 16.75 -8.53 15.10
C SER A 214 17.50 -7.91 13.93
N GLU A 215 18.68 -7.33 14.21
CA GLU A 215 19.56 -6.81 13.17
C GLU A 215 19.96 -7.89 12.14
N ARG A 216 20.10 -9.15 12.60
CA ARG A 216 20.37 -10.30 11.73
C ARG A 216 19.20 -10.56 10.75
N ASP A 217 17.96 -10.41 11.22
CA ASP A 217 16.77 -10.58 10.37
C ASP A 217 16.73 -9.50 9.30
N LEU A 218 16.98 -8.24 9.67
CA LEU A 218 17.05 -7.12 8.74
C LEU A 218 18.18 -7.28 7.72
N GLN A 219 19.32 -7.85 8.11
CA GLN A 219 20.39 -8.20 7.17
C GLN A 219 19.93 -9.25 6.17
N ALA A 220 19.14 -10.25 6.59
CA ALA A 220 18.59 -11.26 5.68
C ALA A 220 17.59 -10.63 4.68
N VAL A 221 16.72 -9.73 5.13
CA VAL A 221 15.81 -8.94 4.26
C VAL A 221 16.62 -8.11 3.26
N ARG A 222 17.67 -7.41 3.73
CA ARG A 222 18.56 -6.62 2.86
C ARG A 222 19.21 -7.49 1.79
N GLN A 223 19.81 -8.60 2.18
CA GLN A 223 20.45 -9.54 1.25
C GLN A 223 19.45 -10.08 0.22
N TYR A 224 18.22 -10.39 0.64
CA TYR A 224 17.18 -10.81 -0.29
C TYR A 224 16.84 -9.73 -1.32
N MET A 225 16.75 -8.46 -0.91
CA MET A 225 16.49 -7.35 -1.81
C MET A 225 17.68 -7.05 -2.75
N GLU A 226 18.92 -7.20 -2.25
CA GLU A 226 20.16 -6.92 -3.01
C GLU A 226 20.49 -8.01 -4.04
N HIS A 227 20.17 -9.29 -3.77
CA HIS A 227 20.43 -10.39 -4.72
C HIS A 227 19.61 -10.28 -6.02
N PHE A 228 18.62 -9.43 -6.06
CA PHE A 228 17.80 -9.13 -7.24
C PHE A 228 18.15 -7.76 -7.81
N HIS A 229 19.41 -7.51 -8.15
CA HIS A 229 19.81 -6.28 -8.85
C HIS A 229 19.15 -6.23 -10.25
N PRO A 230 18.72 -5.03 -10.72
CA PRO A 230 18.10 -4.85 -12.05
C PRO A 230 18.99 -5.25 -13.24
N SER A 231 20.29 -5.50 -13.01
CA SER A 231 21.24 -5.95 -14.04
C SER A 231 21.00 -7.38 -14.51
N ASP A 232 20.30 -8.21 -13.74
CA ASP A 232 20.08 -9.63 -14.06
C ASP A 232 18.73 -9.89 -14.72
N VAL A 233 17.88 -8.88 -14.82
CA VAL A 233 16.62 -8.98 -15.56
C VAL A 233 16.86 -8.50 -16.99
N PRO A 234 16.72 -9.36 -18.02
CA PRO A 234 16.73 -8.90 -19.40
C PRO A 234 15.67 -7.80 -19.52
N ALA A 235 16.05 -6.67 -20.10
CA ALA A 235 15.21 -5.48 -20.25
C ALA A 235 13.87 -5.83 -20.93
N LYS A 236 12.94 -6.37 -20.16
CA LYS A 236 11.53 -6.40 -20.53
C LYS A 236 11.14 -4.94 -20.59
N LYS A 237 10.80 -4.45 -21.80
CA LYS A 237 10.30 -3.11 -22.06
C LYS A 237 9.41 -2.71 -20.88
N GLN A 238 9.86 -1.70 -20.13
CA GLN A 238 9.00 -0.95 -19.24
C GLN A 238 7.82 -0.47 -20.11
N HIS A 239 6.71 -1.19 -20.07
CA HIS A 239 5.47 -0.59 -20.44
C HIS A 239 5.28 0.53 -19.41
N GLN A 240 5.60 1.77 -19.79
CA GLN A 240 5.05 2.94 -19.12
C GLN A 240 3.56 2.66 -19.01
N GLU A 241 3.11 2.29 -17.82
CA GLU A 241 1.68 2.20 -17.51
C GLU A 241 1.14 3.63 -17.61
N ARG A 242 0.81 4.05 -18.83
CA ARG A 242 -0.17 5.10 -19.00
C ARG A 242 -1.44 4.53 -18.41
N PHE A 243 -1.77 4.95 -17.20
CA PHE A 243 -3.05 4.65 -16.58
C PHE A 243 -4.14 4.90 -17.64
N HIS A 244 -4.71 3.81 -18.13
CA HIS A 244 -5.81 3.92 -19.07
C HIS A 244 -6.91 4.72 -18.37
N PRO A 245 -7.56 5.71 -19.02
CA PRO A 245 -8.61 6.54 -18.40
C PRO A 245 -9.68 5.73 -17.66
N VAL A 246 -9.96 4.50 -18.12
CA VAL A 246 -10.88 3.56 -17.48
C VAL A 246 -10.36 3.03 -16.15
N THR A 247 -9.04 2.84 -15.98
CA THR A 247 -8.46 2.39 -14.71
C THR A 247 -8.49 3.51 -13.66
N LYS A 248 -8.32 4.76 -14.09
CA LYS A 248 -8.57 5.95 -13.25
C LYS A 248 -10.03 5.97 -12.81
N LEU A 249 -10.97 5.78 -13.73
CA LEU A 249 -12.42 5.80 -13.45
C LEU A 249 -12.82 4.66 -12.50
N LEU A 250 -12.25 3.47 -12.64
CA LEU A 250 -12.52 2.33 -11.75
C LEU A 250 -11.95 2.55 -10.34
N TYR A 251 -10.78 3.17 -10.23
CA TYR A 251 -10.22 3.60 -8.95
C TYR A 251 -11.12 4.66 -8.29
N TRP A 252 -11.61 5.62 -9.09
CA TRP A 252 -12.57 6.64 -8.67
C TRP A 252 -13.88 6.04 -8.15
N LEU A 253 -14.45 5.09 -8.89
CA LEU A 253 -15.68 4.41 -8.48
C LEU A 253 -15.51 3.55 -7.23
N ALA A 254 -14.31 3.01 -6.99
CA ALA A 254 -14.01 2.23 -5.78
C ALA A 254 -13.91 3.08 -4.51
N LEU A 255 -13.55 4.37 -4.66
CA LEU A 255 -13.52 5.35 -3.56
C LEU A 255 -14.91 5.99 -3.31
N LEU A 256 -15.78 6.03 -4.33
CA LEU A 256 -17.13 6.62 -4.26
C LEU A 256 -18.21 5.66 -3.73
N VAL A 257 -17.91 4.36 -3.59
CA VAL A 257 -18.84 3.38 -3.01
C VAL A 257 -18.57 3.32 -1.50
N VAL A 258 -18.99 4.38 -0.82
CA VAL A 258 -19.26 4.40 0.61
C VAL A 258 -20.70 3.94 0.84
#